data_d4359464cd7db6afde9c6899a71b2330
#
_entry.id   d4359464cd7db6afde9c6899a71b2330
#
_cell.length_a   1.000
_cell.length_b   1.000
_cell.length_c   1.000
_cell.angle_alpha   90.00
_cell.angle_beta   90.00
_cell.angle_gamma   90.00
#
_symmetry.space_group_name_H-M   'P 1'
#
loop_
_entity.id
_entity.type
_entity.pdbx_description
1 polymer ?
#
loop_
_entity_poly.entity_id
_entity_poly.type
_entity_poly.pdbx_seq_one_letter_code
_entity_poly.pdbx_strand_id
1 'polypeptide(L)'
;KLIESNAKRLNIPVTIFESDIFESVFNVEKSPCYLCARMRRGHLYSKAKELGCNKIALGHHYDDVIETILMGMLYGAQMQTMMPKLHSTNFEGMELIRPLYLIREDDIKAWRDANELKFIQCACRFTDTCSSCAEDGQSKSKRLEVKKLIAELKKTNPFVEGNIFKSVENVNLSTIV
;
A
#
# COMPACT_ATOMS: atom_id res chain seq x y z
N LYS A 1 -10.93 19.21 1.40
CA LYS A 1 -12.33 19.11 1.89
C LYS A 1 -12.60 17.79 2.62
N LEU A 2 -12.52 16.59 1.94
CA LEU A 2 -12.87 15.32 2.59
C LEU A 2 -11.86 14.91 3.68
N ILE A 3 -10.56 15.00 3.36
CA ILE A 3 -9.47 14.71 4.32
C ILE A 3 -9.56 15.64 5.54
N GLU A 4 -9.79 16.92 5.33
CA GLU A 4 -9.95 17.93 6.40
C GLU A 4 -11.19 17.64 7.26
N SER A 5 -12.29 17.22 6.62
CA SER A 5 -13.51 16.82 7.34
C SER A 5 -13.27 15.63 8.27
N ASN A 6 -12.59 14.58 7.77
CA ASN A 6 -12.24 13.43 8.58
C ASN A 6 -11.25 13.78 9.70
N ALA A 7 -10.22 14.58 9.40
CA ALA A 7 -9.25 15.04 10.39
C ALA A 7 -9.89 15.85 11.51
N LYS A 8 -10.82 16.78 11.16
CA LYS A 8 -11.59 17.54 12.12
C LYS A 8 -12.48 16.65 13.00
N ARG A 9 -13.15 15.65 12.40
CA ARG A 9 -13.99 14.69 13.13
C ARG A 9 -13.17 13.88 14.15
N LEU A 10 -11.97 13.47 13.77
CA LEU A 10 -11.08 12.69 14.62
C LEU A 10 -10.17 13.54 15.52
N ASN A 11 -10.31 14.87 15.46
CA ASN A 11 -9.44 15.82 16.17
C ASN A 11 -7.93 15.58 15.90
N ILE A 12 -7.59 15.31 14.63
CA ILE A 12 -6.22 15.06 14.18
C ILE A 12 -5.72 16.30 13.46
N PRO A 13 -4.54 16.85 13.83
CA PRO A 13 -3.94 17.96 13.09
C PRO A 13 -3.56 17.50 11.67
N VAL A 14 -3.85 18.32 10.66
CA VAL A 14 -3.52 18.02 9.27
C VAL A 14 -2.82 19.21 8.63
N THR A 15 -1.74 18.93 7.91
CA THR A 15 -1.04 19.90 7.05
C THR A 15 -1.25 19.49 5.60
N ILE A 16 -1.81 20.40 4.80
CA ILE A 16 -2.04 20.18 3.37
C ILE A 16 -0.91 20.85 2.61
N PHE A 17 -0.35 20.13 1.65
CA PHE A 17 0.61 20.64 0.69
C PHE A 17 0.29 20.12 -0.71
N GLU A 18 0.57 20.93 -1.70
CA GLU A 18 0.33 20.64 -3.12
C GLU A 18 1.63 20.26 -3.82
N SER A 19 1.49 19.58 -4.95
CA SER A 19 2.61 19.22 -5.81
C SER A 19 2.16 19.04 -7.25
N ASP A 20 3.03 19.34 -8.20
CA ASP A 20 2.78 19.23 -9.65
C ASP A 20 3.09 17.83 -10.21
N ILE A 21 3.11 16.82 -9.32
CA ILE A 21 3.48 15.44 -9.68
C ILE A 21 2.57 14.88 -10.78
N PHE A 22 1.27 15.16 -10.72
CA PHE A 22 0.34 14.67 -11.73
C PHE A 22 0.60 15.27 -13.10
N GLU A 23 0.95 16.54 -13.19
CA GLU A 23 1.31 17.21 -14.44
C GLU A 23 2.61 16.65 -15.01
N SER A 24 3.61 16.44 -14.13
CA SER A 24 4.91 15.89 -14.53
C SER A 24 4.83 14.46 -15.06
N VAL A 25 3.85 13.67 -14.62
CA VAL A 25 3.70 12.26 -15.01
C VAL A 25 2.72 12.07 -16.15
N PHE A 26 1.88 13.08 -16.46
CA PHE A 26 0.81 12.97 -17.45
C PHE A 26 1.30 12.63 -18.86
N ASN A 27 2.48 13.11 -19.24
CA ASN A 27 3.07 12.93 -20.58
C ASN A 27 4.04 11.74 -20.68
N VAL A 28 4.12 10.87 -19.64
CA VAL A 28 5.05 9.75 -19.61
C VAL A 28 4.37 8.48 -20.11
N GLU A 29 4.81 7.98 -21.26
CA GLU A 29 4.23 6.77 -21.88
C GLU A 29 4.58 5.47 -21.16
N LYS A 30 5.80 5.37 -20.58
CA LYS A 30 6.27 4.14 -19.92
C LYS A 30 6.08 4.21 -18.40
N SER A 31 5.22 3.33 -17.87
CA SER A 31 5.02 3.13 -16.44
C SER A 31 4.70 4.40 -15.64
N PRO A 32 3.71 5.22 -16.04
CA PRO A 32 3.38 6.47 -15.35
C PRO A 32 3.04 6.24 -13.87
N CYS A 33 2.39 5.15 -13.53
CA CYS A 33 2.06 4.80 -12.14
C CYS A 33 3.30 4.56 -11.27
N TYR A 34 4.33 3.91 -11.81
CA TYR A 34 5.58 3.70 -11.08
C TYR A 34 6.29 5.03 -10.79
N LEU A 35 6.40 5.88 -11.81
CA LEU A 35 7.02 7.20 -11.67
C LEU A 35 6.24 8.07 -10.68
N CYS A 36 4.91 8.11 -10.79
CA CYS A 36 4.05 8.83 -9.86
C CYS A 36 4.26 8.36 -8.41
N ALA A 37 4.27 7.05 -8.18
CA ALA A 37 4.50 6.50 -6.84
C ALA A 37 5.88 6.87 -6.29
N ARG A 38 6.92 6.86 -7.13
CA ARG A 38 8.29 7.24 -6.76
C ARG A 38 8.39 8.73 -6.41
N MET A 39 7.82 9.60 -7.25
CA MET A 39 7.82 11.05 -7.02
C MET A 39 7.02 11.42 -5.77
N ARG A 40 5.84 10.85 -5.59
CA ARG A 40 5.01 11.06 -4.39
C ARG A 40 5.76 10.65 -3.12
N ARG A 41 6.45 9.52 -3.15
CA ARG A 41 7.25 9.07 -2.00
C ARG A 41 8.36 10.07 -1.69
N GLY A 42 9.15 10.49 -2.69
CA GLY A 42 10.20 11.48 -2.51
C GLY A 42 9.68 12.79 -1.93
N HIS A 43 8.57 13.28 -2.46
CA HIS A 43 7.94 14.52 -1.98
C HIS A 43 7.46 14.40 -0.52
N LEU A 44 6.84 13.27 -0.16
CA LEU A 44 6.43 13.00 1.22
C LEU A 44 7.60 12.99 2.19
N TYR A 45 8.73 12.39 1.81
CA TYR A 45 9.95 12.41 2.64
C TYR A 45 10.49 13.82 2.82
N SER A 46 10.58 14.62 1.75
CA SER A 46 11.03 16.00 1.82
C SER A 46 10.14 16.82 2.74
N LYS A 47 8.82 16.73 2.58
CA LYS A 47 7.87 17.45 3.42
C LYS A 47 7.89 17.00 4.88
N ALA A 48 8.01 15.71 5.13
CA ALA A 48 8.16 15.20 6.50
C ALA A 48 9.42 15.77 7.18
N LYS A 49 10.55 15.84 6.44
CA LYS A 49 11.80 16.40 6.95
C LYS A 49 11.69 17.92 7.21
N GLU A 50 11.05 18.68 6.31
CA GLU A 50 10.76 20.10 6.49
C GLU A 50 9.92 20.36 7.75
N LEU A 51 8.97 19.45 8.08
CA LEU A 51 8.14 19.50 9.27
C LEU A 51 8.84 18.98 10.55
N GLY A 52 10.13 18.64 10.47
CA GLY A 52 10.90 18.10 11.59
C GLY A 52 10.57 16.65 11.96
N CYS A 53 9.86 15.91 11.09
CA CYS A 53 9.55 14.52 11.31
C CYS A 53 10.75 13.63 10.94
N ASN A 54 10.96 12.56 11.68
CA ASN A 54 11.96 11.53 11.39
C ASN A 54 11.35 10.19 10.95
N LYS A 55 10.01 10.12 10.85
CA LYS A 55 9.30 8.91 10.44
C LYS A 55 8.16 9.23 9.47
N ILE A 56 7.92 8.30 8.54
CA ILE A 56 6.73 8.28 7.70
C ILE A 56 5.94 7.01 8.04
N ALA A 57 4.69 7.17 8.47
CA ALA A 57 3.76 6.08 8.69
C ALA A 57 2.94 5.83 7.42
N LEU A 58 2.97 4.61 6.90
CA LEU A 58 2.16 4.17 5.77
C LEU A 58 1.02 3.27 6.23
N GLY A 59 -0.15 3.42 5.59
CA GLY A 59 -1.35 2.68 5.92
C GLY A 59 -1.40 1.25 5.37
N HIS A 60 -0.26 0.64 5.01
CA HIS A 60 -0.25 -0.76 4.59
C HIS A 60 -0.64 -1.67 5.76
N HIS A 61 -1.46 -2.67 5.45
CA HIS A 61 -2.04 -3.59 6.41
C HIS A 61 -1.68 -5.06 6.08
N TYR A 62 -2.13 -6.00 6.91
CA TYR A 62 -1.80 -7.42 6.81
C TYR A 62 -2.11 -8.01 5.42
N ASP A 63 -3.25 -7.66 4.83
CA ASP A 63 -3.66 -8.18 3.52
C ASP A 63 -2.71 -7.68 2.42
N ASP A 64 -2.23 -6.43 2.48
CA ASP A 64 -1.20 -5.91 1.57
C ASP A 64 0.10 -6.71 1.65
N VAL A 65 0.47 -7.18 2.85
CA VAL A 65 1.69 -7.95 3.07
C VAL A 65 1.60 -9.30 2.37
N ILE A 66 0.54 -10.07 2.62
CA ILE A 66 0.36 -11.40 2.02
C ILE A 66 0.18 -11.32 0.51
N GLU A 67 -0.52 -10.32 -0.01
CA GLU A 67 -0.63 -10.04 -1.43
C GLU A 67 0.75 -9.75 -2.04
N THR A 68 1.59 -8.96 -1.37
CA THR A 68 2.93 -8.61 -1.84
C THR A 68 3.85 -9.84 -1.88
N ILE A 69 3.77 -10.74 -0.91
CA ILE A 69 4.52 -12.00 -0.90
C ILE A 69 4.17 -12.81 -2.15
N LEU A 70 2.89 -13.08 -2.39
CA LEU A 70 2.45 -13.86 -3.56
C LEU A 70 2.75 -13.15 -4.88
N MET A 71 2.61 -11.83 -4.96
CA MET A 71 3.00 -11.07 -6.15
C MET A 71 4.49 -11.20 -6.45
N GLY A 72 5.35 -11.16 -5.42
CA GLY A 72 6.79 -11.38 -5.56
C GLY A 72 7.09 -12.76 -6.13
N MET A 73 6.46 -13.80 -5.60
CA MET A 73 6.65 -15.19 -6.04
C MET A 73 6.12 -15.44 -7.46
N LEU A 74 4.87 -15.05 -7.73
CA LEU A 74 4.16 -15.39 -8.97
C LEU A 74 4.58 -14.56 -10.19
N TYR A 75 4.97 -13.30 -9.97
CA TYR A 75 5.25 -12.36 -11.06
C TYR A 75 6.66 -11.77 -11.01
N GLY A 76 7.36 -11.88 -9.89
CA GLY A 76 8.69 -11.31 -9.71
C GLY A 76 9.81 -12.34 -9.57
N ALA A 77 9.48 -13.64 -9.48
CA ALA A 77 10.42 -14.71 -9.16
C ALA A 77 11.29 -14.41 -7.92
N GLN A 78 10.66 -13.77 -6.91
CA GLN A 78 11.34 -13.30 -5.70
C GLN A 78 10.51 -13.64 -4.46
N MET A 79 11.19 -14.11 -3.40
CA MET A 79 10.62 -14.17 -2.06
C MET A 79 10.93 -12.86 -1.35
N GLN A 80 9.97 -11.95 -1.35
CA GLN A 80 10.09 -10.65 -0.68
C GLN A 80 8.78 -10.23 -0.03
N THR A 81 8.89 -9.44 1.02
CA THR A 81 7.74 -8.88 1.72
C THR A 81 7.93 -7.38 1.99
N MET A 82 6.89 -6.74 2.48
CA MET A 82 7.01 -5.42 3.08
C MET A 82 7.52 -5.58 4.51
N MET A 83 8.57 -4.85 4.89
CA MET A 83 9.02 -4.82 6.28
C MET A 83 8.15 -3.86 7.10
N PRO A 84 7.82 -4.17 8.38
CA PRO A 84 7.06 -3.26 9.23
C PRO A 84 7.80 -1.95 9.52
N LYS A 85 9.12 -1.97 9.46
CA LYS A 85 10.01 -0.82 9.65
C LYS A 85 11.19 -0.91 8.69
N LEU A 86 11.55 0.23 8.09
CA LEU A 86 12.69 0.37 7.18
C LEU A 86 13.38 1.72 7.41
N HIS A 87 14.72 1.72 7.43
CA HIS A 87 15.49 2.94 7.30
C HIS A 87 15.49 3.41 5.84
N SER A 88 15.36 4.70 5.61
CA SER A 88 15.43 5.26 4.26
C SER A 88 16.88 5.30 3.79
N THR A 89 17.15 4.74 2.61
CA THR A 89 18.49 4.82 1.99
C THR A 89 18.75 6.17 1.32
N ASN A 90 17.69 6.89 0.95
CA ASN A 90 17.79 8.16 0.21
C ASN A 90 17.60 9.40 1.09
N PHE A 91 17.08 9.23 2.29
CA PHE A 91 16.79 10.31 3.23
C PHE A 91 17.37 9.93 4.59
N GLU A 92 18.61 10.39 4.83
CA GLU A 92 19.32 10.10 6.07
C GLU A 92 18.53 10.54 7.30
N GLY A 93 18.50 9.69 8.33
CA GLY A 93 17.76 9.91 9.57
C GLY A 93 16.26 9.68 9.47
N MET A 94 15.73 9.29 8.30
CA MET A 94 14.31 9.01 8.11
C MET A 94 14.01 7.53 8.15
N GLU A 95 12.91 7.17 8.82
CA GLU A 95 12.36 5.81 8.85
C GLU A 95 10.99 5.74 8.20
N LEU A 96 10.68 4.60 7.58
CA LEU A 96 9.34 4.24 7.15
C LEU A 96 8.79 3.19 8.12
N ILE A 97 7.59 3.40 8.63
CA ILE A 97 6.91 2.46 9.50
C ILE A 97 5.52 2.10 8.95
N ARG A 98 5.02 0.92 9.31
CA ARG A 98 3.67 0.44 8.94
C ARG A 98 2.91 0.02 10.20
N PRO A 99 2.26 0.97 10.88
CA PRO A 99 1.58 0.68 12.16
C PRO A 99 0.46 -0.36 12.03
N LEU A 100 -0.18 -0.46 10.84
CA LEU A 100 -1.28 -1.38 10.58
C LEU A 100 -0.82 -2.76 10.05
N TYR A 101 0.48 -3.08 10.12
CA TYR A 101 1.09 -4.25 9.50
C TYR A 101 0.41 -5.58 9.83
N LEU A 102 -0.12 -5.72 11.05
CA LEU A 102 -0.80 -6.93 11.54
C LEU A 102 -2.33 -6.78 11.61
N ILE A 103 -2.88 -5.65 11.16
CA ILE A 103 -4.32 -5.39 11.18
C ILE A 103 -4.94 -5.84 9.85
N ARG A 104 -6.11 -6.46 9.90
CA ARG A 104 -6.84 -6.91 8.72
C ARG A 104 -7.55 -5.75 8.01
N GLU A 105 -7.65 -5.83 6.68
CA GLU A 105 -8.39 -4.84 5.88
C GLU A 105 -9.85 -4.70 6.35
N ASP A 106 -10.49 -5.81 6.71
CA ASP A 106 -11.88 -5.81 7.14
C ASP A 106 -12.07 -5.14 8.51
N ASP A 107 -11.10 -5.26 9.43
CA ASP A 107 -11.12 -4.54 10.71
C ASP A 107 -10.97 -3.03 10.49
N ILE A 108 -10.13 -2.62 9.53
CA ILE A 108 -9.95 -1.20 9.15
C ILE A 108 -11.26 -0.66 8.54
N LYS A 109 -11.94 -1.44 7.69
CA LYS A 109 -13.24 -1.08 7.13
C LYS A 109 -14.31 -0.95 8.22
N ALA A 110 -14.39 -1.91 9.14
CA ALA A 110 -15.31 -1.87 10.26
C ALA A 110 -15.07 -0.65 11.15
N TRP A 111 -13.80 -0.33 11.44
CA TRP A 111 -13.43 0.89 12.17
C TRP A 111 -13.83 2.17 11.43
N ARG A 112 -13.60 2.24 10.11
CA ARG A 112 -14.04 3.33 9.24
C ARG A 112 -15.55 3.56 9.36
N ASP A 113 -16.32 2.47 9.26
CA ASP A 113 -17.78 2.53 9.25
C ASP A 113 -18.33 2.91 10.63
N ALA A 114 -17.76 2.37 11.71
CA ALA A 114 -18.09 2.74 13.08
C ALA A 114 -17.82 4.22 13.40
N ASN A 115 -16.83 4.82 12.74
CA ASN A 115 -16.52 6.25 12.87
C ASN A 115 -17.18 7.12 11.78
N GLU A 116 -18.03 6.54 10.92
CA GLU A 116 -18.71 7.21 9.80
C GLU A 116 -17.76 8.01 8.90
N LEU A 117 -16.54 7.51 8.70
CA LEU A 117 -15.54 8.16 7.88
C LEU A 117 -15.79 7.89 6.39
N LYS A 118 -15.54 8.87 5.55
CA LYS A 118 -15.67 8.76 4.10
C LYS A 118 -14.31 8.92 3.46
N PHE A 119 -13.98 8.03 2.53
CA PHE A 119 -12.73 8.06 1.78
C PHE A 119 -12.98 8.17 0.29
N ILE A 120 -12.05 8.78 -0.42
CA ILE A 120 -12.04 8.81 -1.89
C ILE A 120 -11.57 7.45 -2.37
N GLN A 121 -12.32 6.79 -3.24
CA GLN A 121 -11.93 5.48 -3.78
C GLN A 121 -10.68 5.61 -4.66
N CYS A 122 -10.62 6.58 -5.54
CA CYS A 122 -9.43 6.88 -6.34
C CYS A 122 -9.38 8.37 -6.69
N ALA A 123 -8.21 8.99 -6.52
CA ALA A 123 -7.97 10.39 -6.91
C ALA A 123 -7.07 10.50 -8.16
N CYS A 124 -6.76 9.38 -8.81
CA CYS A 124 -5.88 9.35 -9.96
C CYS A 124 -6.62 9.77 -11.23
N ARG A 125 -6.07 10.71 -12.02
CA ARG A 125 -6.61 11.10 -13.33
C ARG A 125 -6.51 9.99 -14.39
N PHE A 126 -5.76 8.94 -14.12
CA PHE A 126 -5.64 7.74 -14.96
C PHE A 126 -6.68 6.66 -14.58
N THR A 127 -7.77 7.02 -13.91
CA THR A 127 -8.80 6.05 -13.45
C THR A 127 -9.39 5.25 -14.59
N ASP A 128 -9.60 5.85 -15.77
CA ASP A 128 -10.16 5.17 -16.95
C ASP A 128 -9.19 4.13 -17.55
N THR A 129 -7.89 4.25 -17.24
CA THR A 129 -6.83 3.33 -17.67
C THR A 129 -6.18 2.60 -16.48
N CYS A 130 -6.55 2.97 -15.26
CA CYS A 130 -6.00 2.39 -14.04
C CYS A 130 -6.59 1.01 -13.80
N SER A 131 -5.77 0.00 -14.01
CA SER A 131 -6.14 -1.41 -13.81
C SER A 131 -6.60 -1.77 -12.39
N SER A 132 -6.43 -0.88 -11.41
CA SER A 132 -6.89 -1.06 -10.03
C SER A 132 -8.29 -0.49 -9.76
N CYS A 133 -8.87 0.28 -10.69
CA CYS A 133 -10.10 1.04 -10.47
C CYS A 133 -11.26 0.62 -11.41
N ALA A 134 -11.07 -0.37 -12.26
CA ALA A 134 -12.09 -0.84 -13.18
C ALA A 134 -13.23 -1.54 -12.40
N GLU A 135 -14.45 -0.99 -12.50
CA GLU A 135 -15.66 -1.52 -11.86
C GLU A 135 -16.19 -2.79 -12.54
N ASP A 136 -15.80 -3.04 -13.79
CA ASP A 136 -16.28 -4.12 -14.67
C ASP A 136 -15.64 -5.49 -14.41
N GLY A 137 -14.81 -5.62 -13.39
CA GLY A 137 -14.18 -6.89 -13.01
C GLY A 137 -13.08 -7.39 -13.96
N GLN A 138 -12.78 -6.68 -15.05
CA GLN A 138 -11.69 -7.00 -15.98
C GLN A 138 -10.38 -6.26 -15.65
N SER A 139 -10.22 -5.81 -14.42
CA SER A 139 -9.00 -5.16 -13.97
C SER A 139 -7.77 -6.04 -14.25
N LYS A 140 -6.84 -5.51 -15.07
CA LYS A 140 -5.53 -6.13 -15.32
C LYS A 140 -4.57 -5.99 -14.13
N SER A 141 -5.08 -5.63 -12.95
CA SER A 141 -4.28 -5.48 -11.74
C SER A 141 -3.86 -6.85 -11.20
N LYS A 142 -2.55 -7.10 -11.22
CA LYS A 142 -1.96 -8.32 -10.63
C LYS A 142 -2.29 -8.46 -9.13
N ARG A 143 -2.44 -7.35 -8.43
CA ARG A 143 -2.87 -7.34 -7.03
C ARG A 143 -4.30 -7.88 -6.86
N LEU A 144 -5.24 -7.46 -7.71
CA LEU A 144 -6.61 -7.97 -7.65
C LEU A 144 -6.69 -9.46 -8.00
N GLU A 145 -5.88 -9.91 -8.95
CA GLU A 145 -5.77 -11.32 -9.31
C GLU A 145 -5.29 -12.16 -8.11
N VAL A 146 -4.23 -11.72 -7.44
CA VAL A 146 -3.72 -12.37 -6.22
C VAL A 146 -4.74 -12.34 -5.08
N LYS A 147 -5.44 -11.22 -4.88
CA LYS A 147 -6.50 -11.11 -3.88
C LYS A 147 -7.62 -12.13 -4.11
N LYS A 148 -8.06 -12.31 -5.36
CA LYS A 148 -9.05 -13.34 -5.73
C LYS A 148 -8.50 -14.75 -5.49
N LEU A 149 -7.24 -15.02 -5.84
CA LEU A 149 -6.59 -16.31 -5.61
C LEU A 149 -6.54 -16.66 -4.11
N ILE A 150 -6.15 -15.72 -3.25
CA ILE A 150 -6.13 -15.92 -1.79
C ILE A 150 -7.54 -16.23 -1.28
N ALA A 151 -8.55 -15.48 -1.73
CA ALA A 151 -9.94 -15.70 -1.34
C ALA A 151 -10.45 -17.09 -1.76
N GLU A 152 -10.04 -17.57 -2.92
CA GLU A 152 -10.39 -18.92 -3.40
C GLU A 152 -9.71 -20.01 -2.56
N LEU A 153 -8.40 -19.88 -2.33
CA LEU A 153 -7.65 -20.83 -1.49
C LEU A 153 -8.18 -20.88 -0.06
N LYS A 154 -8.66 -19.78 0.47
CA LYS A 154 -9.23 -19.68 1.82
C LYS A 154 -10.47 -20.53 2.00
N LYS A 155 -11.25 -20.81 0.94
CA LYS A 155 -12.45 -21.67 1.01
C LYS A 155 -12.10 -23.11 1.40
N THR A 156 -10.93 -23.60 1.00
CA THR A 156 -10.47 -24.97 1.28
C THR A 156 -9.46 -25.03 2.42
N ASN A 157 -8.71 -23.97 2.65
CA ASN A 157 -7.70 -23.89 3.70
C ASN A 157 -7.85 -22.59 4.50
N PRO A 158 -8.50 -22.61 5.67
CA PRO A 158 -8.71 -21.41 6.50
C PRO A 158 -7.40 -20.79 7.03
N PHE A 159 -6.30 -21.55 7.02
CA PHE A 159 -4.99 -21.09 7.50
C PHE A 159 -4.10 -20.49 6.39
N VAL A 160 -4.57 -20.47 5.14
CA VAL A 160 -3.74 -20.08 3.97
C VAL A 160 -3.09 -18.72 4.12
N GLU A 161 -3.82 -17.74 4.61
CA GLU A 161 -3.32 -16.37 4.80
C GLU A 161 -2.16 -16.33 5.81
N GLY A 162 -2.33 -16.99 6.96
CA GLY A 162 -1.29 -17.13 7.97
C GLY A 162 -0.08 -17.92 7.47
N ASN A 163 -0.30 -18.95 6.65
CA ASN A 163 0.76 -19.74 6.05
C ASN A 163 1.58 -18.91 5.06
N ILE A 164 0.92 -18.11 4.20
CA ILE A 164 1.62 -17.18 3.30
C ILE A 164 2.46 -16.18 4.08
N PHE A 165 1.88 -15.58 5.12
CA PHE A 165 2.59 -14.60 5.96
C PHE A 165 3.84 -15.20 6.59
N LYS A 166 3.70 -16.37 7.23
CA LYS A 166 4.80 -17.06 7.93
C LYS A 166 5.83 -17.68 7.00
N SER A 167 5.50 -17.93 5.74
CA SER A 167 6.42 -18.59 4.80
C SER A 167 7.73 -17.82 4.57
N VAL A 168 7.68 -16.49 4.66
CA VAL A 168 8.86 -15.62 4.49
C VAL A 168 9.68 -15.46 5.78
N GLU A 169 9.13 -15.86 6.93
CA GLU A 169 9.84 -15.91 8.21
C GLU A 169 10.49 -17.27 8.44
N ASN A 170 9.86 -18.36 7.94
CA ASN A 170 10.30 -19.74 8.12
C ASN A 170 10.98 -20.27 6.82
N VAL A 171 12.03 -19.61 6.40
CA VAL A 171 12.80 -20.02 5.22
C VAL A 171 13.83 -21.09 5.61
N ASN A 172 13.70 -22.28 5.05
CA ASN A 172 14.69 -23.35 5.26
C ASN A 172 15.85 -23.21 4.27
N LEU A 173 16.91 -22.53 4.72
CA LEU A 173 18.08 -22.24 3.88
C LEU A 173 18.81 -23.49 3.40
N SER A 174 18.66 -24.65 4.04
CA SER A 174 19.30 -25.90 3.62
C SER A 174 18.62 -26.56 2.42
N THR A 175 17.42 -26.12 2.05
CA THR A 175 16.62 -26.68 0.96
C THR A 175 16.29 -25.65 -0.14
N ILE A 176 16.85 -24.46 -0.05
CA ILE A 176 16.75 -23.41 -1.08
C ILE A 176 18.01 -23.48 -1.94
N VAL A 177 17.81 -23.48 -3.26
CA VAL A 177 18.87 -23.48 -4.28
C VAL A 177 19.29 -22.05 -4.60
#